data_9673216292bbcf0dfb5a9858ab6a1ae8
#
_entry.id   9673216292bbcf0dfb5a9858ab6a1ae8
#
_cell.length_a   1.000
_cell.length_b   1.000
_cell.length_c   1.000
_cell.angle_alpha   90.00
_cell.angle_beta   90.00
_cell.angle_gamma   90.00
#
_symmetry.space_group_name_H-M   'P 1'
#
loop_
_entity.id
_entity.type
_entity.pdbx_description
1 polymer ?
#
loop_
_entity_poly.entity_id
_entity_poly.type
_entity_poly.pdbx_seq_one_letter_code
_entity_poly.pdbx_strand_id
1 'polypeptide(L)'
;MTVEIDSEDVWPEDAEDVEEGIVANWFVREGGRIQDGEALCEIQIEKVSVDVSAPVSGTLSEILVGENEEFSRGDALARIDPAE
;
A
#
# COMPACT_ATOMS: atom_id res chain seq x y z
N MET A 1 -3.61 12.21 13.87
CA MET A 1 -3.69 10.75 13.85
C MET A 1 -3.32 10.24 12.48
N THR A 2 -2.51 9.20 12.42
CA THR A 2 -2.01 8.66 11.16
C THR A 2 -2.55 7.24 10.94
N VAL A 3 -2.95 6.95 9.71
CA VAL A 3 -3.40 5.62 9.34
C VAL A 3 -2.31 4.96 8.52
N GLU A 4 -1.91 3.75 8.90
CA GLU A 4 -0.92 3.00 8.14
C GLU A 4 -1.62 2.04 7.18
N ILE A 5 -1.04 1.91 5.99
CA ILE A 5 -1.48 0.91 5.03
C ILE A 5 -0.63 -0.32 5.25
N ASP A 6 -1.23 -1.35 5.84
CA ASP A 6 -0.53 -2.58 6.21
C ASP A 6 -0.67 -3.59 5.07
N SER A 7 0.47 -4.16 4.66
CA SER A 7 0.47 -5.15 3.60
C SER A 7 -0.35 -6.39 3.96
N GLU A 8 -0.46 -6.71 5.26
CA GLU A 8 -1.26 -7.85 5.71
C GLU A 8 -2.74 -7.71 5.33
N ASP A 9 -3.25 -6.47 5.38
CA ASP A 9 -4.66 -6.20 5.07
C ASP A 9 -5.01 -6.43 3.60
N VAL A 10 -4.02 -6.39 2.73
CA VAL A 10 -4.22 -6.55 1.28
C VAL A 10 -3.62 -7.84 0.75
N TRP A 11 -3.08 -8.67 1.64
CA TRP A 11 -2.43 -9.93 1.24
C TRP A 11 -3.47 -10.90 0.67
N PRO A 12 -3.30 -11.38 -0.56
CA PRO A 12 -4.30 -12.25 -1.18
C PRO A 12 -4.25 -13.67 -0.62
N GLU A 13 -5.39 -14.32 -0.59
CA GLU A 13 -5.48 -15.71 -0.14
C GLU A 13 -4.68 -16.65 -1.01
N ASP A 14 -4.58 -16.35 -2.31
CA ASP A 14 -3.84 -17.18 -3.26
C ASP A 14 -2.34 -17.17 -3.01
N ALA A 15 -1.86 -16.24 -2.18
CA ALA A 15 -0.45 -16.11 -1.84
C ALA A 15 -0.22 -16.29 -0.34
N GLU A 16 -1.05 -17.09 0.30
CA GLU A 16 -1.01 -17.29 1.75
C GLU A 16 0.33 -17.83 2.24
N ASP A 17 1.00 -18.61 1.41
CA ASP A 17 2.30 -19.22 1.74
C ASP A 17 3.48 -18.31 1.40
N VAL A 18 3.24 -17.17 0.79
CA VAL A 18 4.28 -16.24 0.39
C VAL A 18 4.44 -15.19 1.47
N GLU A 19 5.68 -14.89 1.85
CA GLU A 19 6.00 -13.96 2.93
C GLU A 19 6.55 -12.62 2.45
N GLU A 20 6.83 -12.50 1.16
CA GLU A 20 7.47 -11.31 0.61
C GLU A 20 6.76 -10.84 -0.66
N GLY A 21 6.83 -9.55 -0.91
CA GLY A 21 6.31 -8.95 -2.12
C GLY A 21 7.18 -7.78 -2.55
N ILE A 22 6.81 -7.18 -3.66
CA ILE A 22 7.51 -6.02 -4.19
C ILE A 22 6.47 -4.99 -4.63
N VAL A 23 6.79 -3.71 -4.44
CA VAL A 23 5.93 -2.64 -4.94
C VAL A 23 6.27 -2.43 -6.41
N ALA A 24 5.30 -2.69 -7.28
CA ALA A 24 5.50 -2.57 -8.71
C ALA A 24 5.38 -1.12 -9.17
N ASN A 25 4.42 -0.37 -8.59
CA ASN A 25 4.15 0.99 -9.06
C ASN A 25 3.39 1.79 -8.00
N TRP A 26 3.73 3.08 -7.85
CA TRP A 26 2.96 4.03 -7.06
C TRP A 26 2.20 4.96 -7.99
N PHE A 27 0.90 5.12 -7.77
CA PHE A 27 0.05 5.99 -8.60
C PHE A 27 -0.10 7.38 -8.03
N VAL A 28 0.30 7.58 -6.76
CA VAL A 28 0.21 8.87 -6.06
C VAL A 28 1.56 9.20 -5.47
N ARG A 29 1.74 10.46 -5.05
CA ARG A 29 3.01 10.94 -4.50
C ARG A 29 2.86 11.28 -3.03
N GLU A 30 3.99 11.25 -2.30
CA GLU A 30 4.02 11.80 -0.96
C GLU A 30 3.55 13.24 -0.98
N GLY A 31 2.70 13.60 -0.02
CA GLY A 31 2.10 14.91 0.05
C GLY A 31 0.86 15.08 -0.83
N GLY A 32 0.55 14.09 -1.66
CA GLY A 32 -0.61 14.14 -2.53
C GLY A 32 -1.91 13.84 -1.81
N ARG A 33 -2.99 14.42 -2.30
CA ARG A 33 -4.32 14.17 -1.74
C ARG A 33 -4.88 12.89 -2.32
N ILE A 34 -5.51 12.09 -1.46
CA ILE A 34 -6.09 10.80 -1.85
C ILE A 34 -7.53 10.72 -1.38
N GLN A 35 -8.31 9.88 -2.05
CA GLN A 35 -9.71 9.64 -1.69
C GLN A 35 -9.90 8.17 -1.32
N ASP A 36 -10.84 7.94 -0.40
CA ASP A 36 -11.25 6.61 0.00
C ASP A 36 -11.57 5.77 -1.25
N GLY A 37 -10.96 4.61 -1.36
CA GLY A 37 -11.16 3.70 -2.48
C GLY A 37 -10.26 3.96 -3.68
N GLU A 38 -9.49 5.04 -3.66
CA GLU A 38 -8.57 5.37 -4.76
C GLU A 38 -7.38 4.40 -4.76
N ALA A 39 -6.99 3.90 -5.93
CA ALA A 39 -5.83 3.03 -6.04
C ALA A 39 -4.56 3.82 -5.76
N LEU A 40 -3.78 3.40 -4.77
CA LEU A 40 -2.55 4.07 -4.35
C LEU A 40 -1.33 3.47 -5.00
N CYS A 41 -1.26 2.15 -5.02
CA CYS A 41 -0.12 1.45 -5.61
C CYS A 41 -0.53 0.06 -6.06
N GLU A 42 0.34 -0.52 -6.86
CA GLU A 42 0.22 -1.91 -7.26
C GLU A 42 1.38 -2.67 -6.64
N ILE A 43 1.07 -3.78 -5.99
CA ILE A 43 2.09 -4.66 -5.43
C ILE A 43 2.02 -6.00 -6.16
N GLN A 44 3.15 -6.70 -6.18
CA GLN A 44 3.22 -8.02 -6.76
C GLN A 44 3.72 -9.00 -5.72
N ILE A 45 2.96 -10.05 -5.50
CA ILE A 45 3.27 -11.11 -4.54
C ILE A 45 3.35 -12.39 -5.35
N GLU A 46 4.57 -12.78 -5.71
CA GLU A 46 4.84 -13.90 -6.63
C GLU A 46 4.18 -13.65 -7.99
N LYS A 47 3.13 -14.39 -8.31
CA LYS A 47 2.43 -14.28 -9.60
C LYS A 47 1.14 -13.47 -9.49
N VAL A 48 0.86 -12.95 -8.31
CA VAL A 48 -0.38 -12.23 -8.04
C VAL A 48 -0.11 -10.73 -7.97
N SER A 49 -0.85 -9.96 -8.75
CA SER A 49 -0.82 -8.49 -8.70
C SER A 49 -2.01 -8.01 -7.89
N VAL A 50 -1.79 -7.10 -6.97
CA VAL A 50 -2.83 -6.58 -6.09
C VAL A 50 -2.81 -5.05 -6.13
N ASP A 51 -3.99 -4.44 -6.31
CA ASP A 51 -4.14 -2.99 -6.22
C ASP A 51 -4.44 -2.64 -4.78
N VAL A 52 -3.64 -1.73 -4.22
CA VAL A 52 -3.81 -1.26 -2.86
C VAL A 52 -4.61 0.03 -2.90
N SER A 53 -5.78 0.02 -2.28
CA SER A 53 -6.68 1.18 -2.28
C SER A 53 -6.58 1.93 -0.96
N ALA A 54 -6.90 3.24 -1.02
CA ALA A 54 -6.90 4.06 0.17
C ALA A 54 -8.04 3.64 1.10
N PRO A 55 -7.75 3.37 2.37
CA PRO A 55 -8.79 3.02 3.34
C PRO A 55 -9.57 4.23 3.83
N VAL A 56 -9.02 5.43 3.64
CA VAL A 56 -9.65 6.69 4.06
C VAL A 56 -9.23 7.79 3.09
N SER A 57 -9.99 8.87 3.05
CA SER A 57 -9.59 10.09 2.33
C SER A 57 -8.63 10.90 3.20
N GLY A 58 -7.70 11.58 2.58
CA GLY A 58 -6.74 12.41 3.29
C GLY A 58 -5.53 12.74 2.42
N THR A 59 -4.37 12.82 3.07
CA THR A 59 -3.10 13.11 2.41
C THR A 59 -2.16 11.95 2.63
N LEU A 60 -1.48 11.52 1.57
CA LEU A 60 -0.43 10.49 1.69
C LEU A 60 0.80 11.15 2.33
N SER A 61 0.97 10.93 3.63
CA SER A 61 2.00 11.64 4.38
C SER A 61 3.39 11.08 4.18
N GLU A 62 3.49 9.75 3.99
CA GLU A 62 4.79 9.11 3.85
C GLU A 62 4.65 7.80 3.08
N ILE A 63 5.58 7.57 2.15
CA ILE A 63 5.72 6.27 1.47
C ILE A 63 6.85 5.53 2.17
N LEU A 64 6.53 4.40 2.79
CA LEU A 64 7.50 3.61 3.54
C LEU A 64 8.22 2.59 2.66
N VAL A 65 7.54 2.09 1.64
CA VAL A 65 8.13 1.16 0.66
C VAL A 65 7.94 1.77 -0.72
N GLY A 66 9.01 2.15 -1.37
CA GLY A 66 8.97 2.79 -2.68
C GLY A 66 8.85 1.80 -3.84
N GLU A 67 8.75 2.33 -5.06
CA GLU A 67 8.70 1.50 -6.26
C GLU A 67 9.94 0.61 -6.35
N ASN A 68 9.73 -0.63 -6.75
CA ASN A 68 10.75 -1.65 -6.92
C ASN A 68 11.42 -2.08 -5.62
N GLU A 69 10.90 -1.65 -4.48
CA GLU A 69 11.39 -2.10 -3.18
C GLU A 69 10.60 -3.31 -2.70
N GLU A 70 11.31 -4.22 -2.07
CA GLU A 70 10.70 -5.41 -1.49
C GLU A 70 10.17 -5.12 -0.10
N PHE A 71 9.14 -5.85 0.29
CA PHE A 71 8.60 -5.77 1.64
C PHE A 71 8.19 -7.17 2.11
N SER A 72 8.11 -7.33 3.42
CA SER A 72 7.65 -8.57 4.03
C SER A 72 6.19 -8.45 4.41
N ARG A 73 5.52 -9.58 4.45
CA ARG A 73 4.12 -9.64 4.87
C ARG A 73 3.98 -9.03 6.27
N GLY A 74 3.04 -8.09 6.40
CA GLY A 74 2.83 -7.36 7.65
C GLY A 74 3.57 -6.03 7.73
N ASP A 75 4.44 -5.72 6.76
CA ASP A 75 5.10 -4.41 6.72
C ASP A 75 4.12 -3.34 6.29
N ALA A 76 4.22 -2.17 6.90
CA ALA A 76 3.43 -1.01 6.48
C ALA A 76 4.01 -0.46 5.18
N LEU A 77 3.14 -0.16 4.22
CA LEU A 77 3.55 0.35 2.91
C LEU A 77 3.62 1.87 2.87
N ALA A 78 2.75 2.53 3.59
CA ALA A 78 2.65 4.00 3.60
C ALA A 78 1.84 4.46 4.79
N ARG A 79 1.87 5.78 5.01
CA ARG A 79 1.07 6.44 6.05
C ARG A 79 0.20 7.51 5.44
N ILE A 80 -1.00 7.64 5.97
CA ILE A 80 -1.98 8.61 5.51
C ILE A 80 -2.39 9.48 6.69
N ASP A 81 -2.47 10.80 6.45
CA ASP A 81 -3.11 11.72 7.39
C ASP A 81 -4.56 11.86 6.95
N PRO A 82 -5.51 11.28 7.72
CA PRO A 82 -6.91 11.32 7.30
C PRO A 82 -7.45 12.73 7.24
N ALA A 83 -8.34 12.97 6.29
CA ALA A 83 -9.07 14.24 6.21
C ALA A 83 -10.05 14.33 7.37
N GLU A 84 -10.22 15.53 7.89
CA GLU A 84 -11.17 15.77 8.96
C GLU A 84 -12.55 16.15 8.46
#